data_a31a1253377204b403d43485421d84a1
#
_entry.id   a31a1253377204b403d43485421d84a1
#
_cell.length_a   1.000
_cell.length_b   1.000
_cell.length_c   1.000
_cell.angle_alpha   90.00
_cell.angle_beta   90.00
_cell.angle_gamma   90.00
#
_symmetry.space_group_name_H-M   'P 1'
#
loop_
_entity.id
_entity.type
_entity.pdbx_description
1 polymer ?
#
loop_
_entity_poly.entity_id
_entity_poly.type
_entity_poly.pdbx_seq_one_letter_code
_entity_poly.pdbx_strand_id
1 'polypeptide(L)'
;MSSSEPGNAAPKPFIFPSIGPPEDEGEVRSRAYREGFEQGREEGWRKGEAELQETLRRFQRIIEELEGFRKRVLSEMEEGMLELVMEVSRKVIRRELLSDKEAVLRTLREAASKLTDGDRVKIYLSPDDIEIVREHLAEILSHGLKGVELRADPHVSPGGCFIETEFGHIDARVEGQLEAIEEGMRREG
;
A
#
# COMPACT_ATOMS: atom_id res chain seq x y z
N MET A 1 55.71 46.91 76.91
CA MET A 1 54.45 47.18 77.59
C MET A 1 53.79 48.35 76.88
N SER A 2 52.78 48.02 76.04
CA SER A 2 51.90 49.06 75.51
C SER A 2 50.54 48.41 75.28
N SER A 3 49.61 48.78 76.10
CA SER A 3 48.25 48.27 76.16
C SER A 3 47.49 49.01 75.08
N SER A 4 46.96 48.30 74.05
CA SER A 4 46.03 48.85 73.08
C SER A 4 44.60 48.59 73.56
N GLU A 5 43.88 49.66 73.94
CA GLU A 5 42.46 49.62 74.31
C GLU A 5 41.58 49.26 73.08
N PRO A 6 40.54 48.45 73.24
CA PRO A 6 39.57 48.21 72.18
C PRO A 6 38.67 49.43 71.98
N GLY A 7 38.66 49.98 70.78
CA GLY A 7 37.82 51.09 70.37
C GLY A 7 36.33 50.78 70.49
N ASN A 8 35.68 51.52 71.37
CA ASN A 8 34.23 51.53 71.54
C ASN A 8 33.55 52.19 70.32
N ALA A 9 33.24 51.37 69.30
CA ALA A 9 32.42 51.84 68.18
C ALA A 9 30.96 51.88 68.60
N ALA A 10 30.44 53.05 68.74
CA ALA A 10 29.00 53.29 69.04
C ALA A 10 28.13 52.59 67.98
N PRO A 11 27.08 51.91 68.36
CA PRO A 11 26.15 51.23 67.43
C PRO A 11 25.55 52.28 66.46
N LYS A 12 25.63 51.98 65.16
CA LYS A 12 24.97 52.80 64.13
C LYS A 12 23.49 52.84 64.38
N PRO A 13 22.83 54.00 64.36
CA PRO A 13 21.37 54.09 64.55
C PRO A 13 20.66 53.29 63.42
N PHE A 14 19.76 52.45 63.87
CA PHE A 14 18.87 51.75 62.90
C PHE A 14 17.89 52.76 62.35
N ILE A 15 18.03 53.09 61.06
CA ILE A 15 17.14 53.99 60.33
C ILE A 15 15.97 53.16 59.83
N PHE A 16 14.81 53.32 60.39
CA PHE A 16 13.57 52.72 59.85
C PHE A 16 13.35 53.27 58.45
N PRO A 17 13.09 52.43 57.48
CA PRO A 17 12.68 52.89 56.17
C PRO A 17 11.41 53.77 56.33
N SER A 18 11.43 54.96 55.72
CA SER A 18 10.29 55.87 55.78
C SER A 18 9.09 55.16 55.12
N ILE A 19 8.08 54.84 55.90
CA ILE A 19 6.79 54.44 55.40
C ILE A 19 6.16 55.66 54.77
N GLY A 20 5.99 55.67 53.44
CA GLY A 20 5.30 56.73 52.73
C GLY A 20 3.88 56.97 53.27
N PRO A 21 3.22 58.07 52.90
CA PRO A 21 1.86 58.30 53.33
C PRO A 21 1.01 57.08 53.02
N PRO A 22 0.02 56.71 53.90
CA PRO A 22 -0.83 55.57 53.64
C PRO A 22 -1.55 55.75 52.31
N GLU A 23 -1.35 54.76 51.39
CA GLU A 23 -2.13 54.75 50.15
C GLU A 23 -3.61 54.67 50.49
N ASP A 24 -4.43 55.40 49.73
CA ASP A 24 -5.90 55.34 49.91
C ASP A 24 -6.37 53.88 49.67
N GLU A 25 -7.02 53.30 50.68
CA GLU A 25 -7.53 51.92 50.62
C GLU A 25 -8.42 51.68 49.40
N GLY A 26 -9.12 52.73 48.92
CA GLY A 26 -9.92 52.66 47.70
C GLY A 26 -9.09 52.51 46.44
N GLU A 27 -7.93 53.20 46.36
CA GLU A 27 -7.03 53.11 45.22
C GLU A 27 -6.31 51.73 45.16
N VAL A 28 -5.85 51.28 46.32
CA VAL A 28 -5.21 49.93 46.43
C VAL A 28 -6.17 48.82 46.00
N ARG A 29 -7.42 48.86 46.48
CA ARG A 29 -8.46 47.91 46.14
C ARG A 29 -8.79 47.98 44.65
N SER A 30 -8.92 49.17 44.08
CA SER A 30 -9.21 49.36 42.64
C SER A 30 -8.07 48.86 41.73
N ARG A 31 -6.81 49.05 42.16
CA ARG A 31 -5.64 48.53 41.46
C ARG A 31 -5.61 47.02 41.51
N ALA A 32 -5.73 46.42 42.67
CA ALA A 32 -5.76 44.99 42.87
C ALA A 32 -6.88 44.29 42.07
N TYR A 33 -8.08 44.93 42.03
CA TYR A 33 -9.18 44.42 41.21
C TYR A 33 -8.86 44.45 39.72
N ARG A 34 -8.31 45.55 39.20
CA ARG A 34 -7.93 45.64 37.78
C ARG A 34 -6.84 44.65 37.40
N GLU A 35 -5.80 44.51 38.22
CA GLU A 35 -4.70 43.56 38.01
C GLU A 35 -5.23 42.12 38.04
N GLY A 36 -6.05 41.76 39.01
CA GLY A 36 -6.65 40.44 39.11
C GLY A 36 -7.60 40.13 37.94
N PHE A 37 -8.37 41.14 37.49
CA PHE A 37 -9.25 40.97 36.31
C PHE A 37 -8.42 40.75 35.01
N GLU A 38 -7.37 41.54 34.79
CA GLU A 38 -6.52 41.41 33.63
C GLU A 38 -5.77 40.08 33.63
N GLN A 39 -5.20 39.66 34.76
CA GLN A 39 -4.57 38.36 34.92
C GLN A 39 -5.54 37.22 34.65
N GLY A 40 -6.75 37.26 35.25
CA GLY A 40 -7.77 36.25 35.04
C GLY A 40 -8.22 36.16 33.58
N ARG A 41 -8.35 37.31 32.91
CA ARG A 41 -8.69 37.38 31.48
C ARG A 41 -7.56 36.77 30.61
N GLU A 42 -6.32 37.12 30.89
CA GLU A 42 -5.14 36.58 30.14
C GLU A 42 -4.98 35.08 30.37
N GLU A 43 -5.08 34.61 31.61
CA GLU A 43 -5.06 33.19 31.92
C GLU A 43 -6.20 32.42 31.27
N GLY A 44 -7.43 32.99 31.31
CA GLY A 44 -8.59 32.39 30.64
C GLY A 44 -8.40 32.29 29.13
N TRP A 45 -7.90 33.34 28.50
CA TRP A 45 -7.59 33.34 27.09
C TRP A 45 -6.53 32.26 26.73
N ARG A 46 -5.44 32.23 27.48
CA ARG A 46 -4.36 31.26 27.27
C ARG A 46 -4.83 29.81 27.44
N LYS A 47 -5.65 29.55 28.45
CA LYS A 47 -6.25 28.21 28.67
C LYS A 47 -7.20 27.84 27.53
N GLY A 48 -8.07 28.74 27.12
CA GLY A 48 -8.99 28.51 26.01
C GLY A 48 -8.26 28.25 24.68
N GLU A 49 -7.23 29.02 24.43
CA GLU A 49 -6.37 28.81 23.22
C GLU A 49 -5.68 27.45 23.25
N ALA A 50 -5.11 27.04 24.39
CA ALA A 50 -4.49 25.74 24.55
C ALA A 50 -5.48 24.57 24.35
N GLU A 51 -6.68 24.67 24.92
CA GLU A 51 -7.75 23.68 24.73
C GLU A 51 -8.23 23.60 23.29
N LEU A 52 -8.36 24.75 22.63
CA LEU A 52 -8.70 24.81 21.21
C LEU A 52 -7.63 24.15 20.35
N GLN A 53 -6.36 24.47 20.60
CA GLN A 53 -5.25 23.86 19.87
C GLN A 53 -5.18 22.34 20.09
N GLU A 54 -5.41 21.85 21.29
CA GLU A 54 -5.47 20.43 21.58
C GLU A 54 -6.62 19.76 20.82
N THR A 55 -7.77 20.39 20.80
CA THR A 55 -8.95 19.91 20.07
C THR A 55 -8.66 19.85 18.56
N LEU A 56 -8.04 20.90 17.98
CA LEU A 56 -7.65 20.91 16.58
C LEU A 56 -6.64 19.80 16.23
N ARG A 57 -5.66 19.55 17.10
CA ARG A 57 -4.72 18.43 16.90
C ARG A 57 -5.41 17.07 16.94
N ARG A 58 -6.43 16.90 17.79
CA ARG A 58 -7.23 15.67 17.81
C ARG A 58 -8.02 15.50 16.53
N PHE A 59 -8.63 16.57 16.01
CA PHE A 59 -9.34 16.52 14.74
C PHE A 59 -8.40 16.21 13.57
N GLN A 60 -7.22 16.83 13.49
CA GLN A 60 -6.24 16.53 12.46
C GLN A 60 -5.86 15.06 12.47
N ARG A 61 -5.60 14.48 13.64
CA ARG A 61 -5.28 13.06 13.77
C ARG A 61 -6.42 12.15 13.28
N ILE A 62 -7.65 12.46 13.65
CA ILE A 62 -8.82 11.70 13.20
C ILE A 62 -8.97 11.76 11.68
N ILE A 63 -8.74 12.93 11.07
CA ILE A 63 -8.78 13.09 9.61
C ILE A 63 -7.69 12.22 8.94
N GLU A 64 -6.46 12.28 9.44
CA GLU A 64 -5.35 11.47 8.93
C GLU A 64 -5.64 9.96 9.05
N GLU A 65 -6.15 9.52 10.19
CA GLU A 65 -6.57 8.13 10.42
C GLU A 65 -7.69 7.71 9.46
N LEU A 66 -8.68 8.57 9.23
CA LEU A 66 -9.79 8.31 8.31
C LEU A 66 -9.32 8.23 6.86
N GLU A 67 -8.43 9.12 6.44
CA GLU A 67 -7.83 9.05 5.10
C GLU A 67 -7.01 7.78 4.90
N GLY A 68 -6.22 7.40 5.89
CA GLY A 68 -5.47 6.15 5.88
C GLY A 68 -6.38 4.92 5.85
N PHE A 69 -7.45 4.94 6.63
CA PHE A 69 -8.47 3.88 6.63
C PHE A 69 -9.14 3.75 5.26
N ARG A 70 -9.58 4.88 4.68
CA ARG A 70 -10.20 4.90 3.34
C ARG A 70 -9.28 4.30 2.28
N LYS A 71 -8.00 4.68 2.28
CA LYS A 71 -7.02 4.14 1.32
C LYS A 71 -6.86 2.63 1.46
N ARG A 72 -6.73 2.13 2.70
CA ARG A 72 -6.62 0.68 2.95
C ARG A 72 -7.84 -0.08 2.47
N VAL A 73 -9.04 0.40 2.83
CA VAL A 73 -10.30 -0.27 2.42
C VAL A 73 -10.43 -0.32 0.89
N LEU A 74 -10.11 0.77 0.20
CA LEU A 74 -10.16 0.78 -1.27
C LEU A 74 -9.16 -0.22 -1.87
N SER A 75 -7.93 -0.24 -1.37
CA SER A 75 -6.90 -1.19 -1.85
C SER A 75 -7.28 -2.65 -1.57
N GLU A 76 -7.80 -2.95 -0.39
CA GLU A 76 -8.29 -4.30 -0.05
C GLU A 76 -9.49 -4.73 -0.90
N MET A 77 -10.38 -3.79 -1.23
CA MET A 77 -11.52 -4.06 -2.12
C MET A 77 -11.07 -4.29 -3.57
N GLU A 78 -10.12 -3.52 -4.08
CA GLU A 78 -9.55 -3.70 -5.42
C GLU A 78 -8.88 -5.07 -5.54
N GLU A 79 -8.07 -5.47 -4.57
CA GLU A 79 -7.42 -6.76 -4.54
C GLU A 79 -8.43 -7.93 -4.45
N GLY A 80 -9.40 -7.84 -3.54
CA GLY A 80 -10.44 -8.85 -3.40
C GLY A 80 -11.36 -8.96 -4.64
N MET A 81 -11.60 -7.83 -5.31
CA MET A 81 -12.38 -7.83 -6.56
C MET A 81 -11.60 -8.49 -7.70
N LEU A 82 -10.31 -8.21 -7.84
CA LEU A 82 -9.45 -8.85 -8.82
C LEU A 82 -9.38 -10.37 -8.60
N GLU A 83 -9.17 -10.81 -7.37
CA GLU A 83 -9.14 -12.22 -7.01
C GLU A 83 -10.46 -12.93 -7.38
N LEU A 84 -11.61 -12.32 -7.05
CA LEU A 84 -12.92 -12.85 -7.39
C LEU A 84 -13.11 -12.95 -8.90
N VAL A 85 -12.75 -11.91 -9.66
CA VAL A 85 -12.84 -11.91 -11.13
C VAL A 85 -11.97 -13.01 -11.72
N MET A 86 -10.76 -13.20 -11.23
CA MET A 86 -9.86 -14.26 -11.69
C MET A 86 -10.36 -15.65 -11.37
N GLU A 87 -10.93 -15.87 -10.18
CA GLU A 87 -11.55 -17.16 -9.82
C GLU A 87 -12.74 -17.50 -10.72
N VAL A 88 -13.64 -16.52 -10.93
CA VAL A 88 -14.79 -16.73 -11.82
C VAL A 88 -14.31 -17.00 -13.25
N SER A 89 -13.34 -16.26 -13.76
CA SER A 89 -12.78 -16.45 -15.09
C SER A 89 -12.16 -17.82 -15.27
N ARG A 90 -11.33 -18.27 -14.31
CA ARG A 90 -10.75 -19.63 -14.31
C ARG A 90 -11.84 -20.71 -14.37
N LYS A 91 -12.90 -20.52 -13.62
CA LYS A 91 -14.02 -21.51 -13.57
C LYS A 91 -14.82 -21.56 -14.86
N VAL A 92 -15.10 -20.40 -15.46
CA VAL A 92 -15.83 -20.30 -16.74
C VAL A 92 -14.98 -20.88 -17.87
N ILE A 93 -13.72 -20.44 -17.99
CA ILE A 93 -12.81 -20.91 -19.04
C ILE A 93 -12.61 -22.42 -18.95
N ARG A 94 -12.36 -22.98 -17.77
CA ARG A 94 -12.23 -24.42 -17.58
C ARG A 94 -13.46 -25.19 -18.06
N ARG A 95 -14.66 -24.66 -17.81
CA ARG A 95 -15.92 -25.27 -18.25
C ARG A 95 -16.04 -25.24 -19.77
N GLU A 96 -15.73 -24.13 -20.40
CA GLU A 96 -15.78 -23.97 -21.86
C GLU A 96 -14.77 -24.89 -22.56
N LEU A 97 -13.54 -24.97 -22.05
CA LEU A 97 -12.49 -25.84 -22.62
C LEU A 97 -12.81 -27.34 -22.53
N LEU A 98 -13.58 -27.77 -21.52
CA LEU A 98 -14.07 -29.15 -21.45
C LEU A 98 -15.13 -29.45 -22.53
N SER A 99 -15.83 -28.41 -23.01
CA SER A 99 -16.90 -28.54 -24.02
C SER A 99 -16.39 -28.35 -25.45
N ASP A 100 -15.36 -27.49 -25.63
CA ASP A 100 -14.78 -27.15 -26.92
C ASP A 100 -13.40 -27.82 -27.12
N LYS A 101 -13.42 -29.01 -27.68
CA LYS A 101 -12.19 -29.79 -27.94
C LYS A 101 -11.30 -29.17 -29.02
N GLU A 102 -11.81 -28.25 -29.84
CA GLU A 102 -11.00 -27.57 -30.86
C GLU A 102 -10.23 -26.35 -30.30
N ALA A 103 -10.49 -25.96 -29.06
CA ALA A 103 -9.81 -24.82 -28.43
C ALA A 103 -8.29 -24.97 -28.48
N VAL A 104 -7.77 -26.17 -28.20
CA VAL A 104 -6.33 -26.46 -28.25
C VAL A 104 -5.72 -26.20 -29.63
N LEU A 105 -6.47 -26.47 -30.70
CA LEU A 105 -6.01 -26.25 -32.07
C LEU A 105 -5.80 -24.75 -32.37
N ARG A 106 -6.70 -23.90 -31.85
CA ARG A 106 -6.59 -22.43 -31.96
C ARG A 106 -5.38 -21.93 -31.16
N THR A 107 -5.24 -22.37 -29.92
CA THR A 107 -4.11 -22.01 -29.07
C THR A 107 -2.77 -22.45 -29.70
N LEU A 108 -2.73 -23.66 -30.23
CA LEU A 108 -1.53 -24.19 -30.88
C LEU A 108 -1.17 -23.42 -32.17
N ARG A 109 -2.17 -23.04 -33.00
CA ARG A 109 -1.92 -22.19 -34.20
C ARG A 109 -1.31 -20.84 -33.80
N GLU A 110 -1.83 -20.21 -32.77
CA GLU A 110 -1.31 -18.94 -32.28
C GLU A 110 0.12 -19.11 -31.73
N ALA A 111 0.37 -20.13 -30.92
CA ALA A 111 1.71 -20.42 -30.41
C ALA A 111 2.67 -20.75 -31.53
N ALA A 112 2.26 -21.55 -32.53
CA ALA A 112 3.05 -21.93 -33.70
C ALA A 112 3.45 -20.74 -34.58
N SER A 113 2.62 -19.69 -34.63
CA SER A 113 2.94 -18.46 -35.37
C SER A 113 4.18 -17.71 -34.84
N LYS A 114 4.61 -18.02 -33.62
CA LYS A 114 5.80 -17.46 -32.95
C LYS A 114 7.07 -18.32 -33.17
N LEU A 115 6.93 -19.48 -33.78
CA LEU A 115 8.07 -20.39 -34.09
C LEU A 115 8.85 -19.92 -35.32
N THR A 116 10.13 -20.24 -35.32
CA THR A 116 11.02 -19.92 -36.44
C THR A 116 11.26 -21.18 -37.31
N ASP A 117 11.39 -20.97 -38.62
CA ASP A 117 11.72 -22.05 -39.54
C ASP A 117 13.03 -22.76 -39.15
N GLY A 118 12.98 -24.10 -39.16
CA GLY A 118 14.11 -24.92 -38.80
C GLY A 118 14.24 -25.30 -37.33
N ASP A 119 13.31 -24.86 -36.47
CA ASP A 119 13.29 -25.27 -35.06
C ASP A 119 12.93 -26.75 -34.90
N ARG A 120 13.49 -27.37 -33.86
CA ARG A 120 12.95 -28.59 -33.28
C ARG A 120 12.10 -28.25 -32.09
N VAL A 121 10.88 -28.78 -32.08
CA VAL A 121 9.90 -28.43 -31.06
C VAL A 121 9.39 -29.67 -30.35
N LYS A 122 9.25 -29.54 -29.02
CA LYS A 122 8.47 -30.46 -28.19
C LYS A 122 7.25 -29.75 -27.72
N ILE A 123 6.08 -30.32 -27.98
CA ILE A 123 4.80 -29.74 -27.66
C ILE A 123 4.16 -30.58 -26.54
N TYR A 124 4.02 -29.99 -25.40
CA TYR A 124 3.35 -30.60 -24.23
C TYR A 124 1.89 -30.20 -24.24
N LEU A 125 1.01 -31.19 -24.11
CA LEU A 125 -0.43 -31.06 -24.22
C LEU A 125 -1.12 -31.85 -23.11
N SER A 126 -2.35 -31.48 -22.80
CA SER A 126 -3.22 -32.34 -22.00
C SER A 126 -3.35 -33.74 -22.64
N PRO A 127 -3.37 -34.82 -21.84
CA PRO A 127 -3.70 -36.16 -22.35
C PRO A 127 -4.99 -36.22 -23.16
N ASP A 128 -5.98 -35.39 -22.82
CA ASP A 128 -7.28 -35.33 -23.50
C ASP A 128 -7.22 -34.69 -24.89
N ASP A 129 -6.20 -33.83 -25.14
CA ASP A 129 -6.06 -33.05 -26.38
C ASP A 129 -5.08 -33.68 -27.40
N ILE A 130 -4.29 -34.66 -26.97
CA ILE A 130 -3.17 -35.15 -27.78
C ILE A 130 -3.61 -35.81 -29.10
N GLU A 131 -4.75 -36.51 -29.08
CA GLU A 131 -5.28 -37.19 -30.26
C GLU A 131 -5.79 -36.19 -31.31
N ILE A 132 -6.57 -35.19 -30.89
CA ILE A 132 -7.11 -34.18 -31.81
C ILE A 132 -5.95 -33.33 -32.42
N VAL A 133 -4.93 -32.99 -31.63
CA VAL A 133 -3.74 -32.28 -32.14
C VAL A 133 -2.97 -33.14 -33.11
N ARG A 134 -2.80 -34.44 -32.86
CA ARG A 134 -2.11 -35.37 -33.75
C ARG A 134 -2.77 -35.44 -35.13
N GLU A 135 -4.10 -35.45 -35.18
CA GLU A 135 -4.86 -35.49 -36.44
C GLU A 135 -4.68 -34.21 -37.25
N HIS A 136 -4.53 -33.05 -36.62
CA HIS A 136 -4.44 -31.75 -37.29
C HIS A 136 -3.02 -31.16 -37.35
N LEU A 137 -2.02 -31.90 -36.85
CA LEU A 137 -0.68 -31.40 -36.66
C LEU A 137 -0.05 -30.88 -37.99
N ALA A 138 -0.21 -31.63 -39.08
CA ALA A 138 0.34 -31.29 -40.39
C ALA A 138 -0.26 -29.99 -40.97
N GLU A 139 -1.54 -29.72 -40.64
CA GLU A 139 -2.24 -28.49 -41.05
C GLU A 139 -1.75 -27.27 -40.26
N ILE A 140 -1.54 -27.46 -38.94
CA ILE A 140 -1.18 -26.37 -38.03
C ILE A 140 0.31 -25.99 -38.21
N LEU A 141 1.17 -26.96 -38.38
CA LEU A 141 2.63 -26.77 -38.45
C LEU A 141 3.12 -26.89 -39.91
N SER A 142 2.49 -26.13 -40.81
CA SER A 142 2.86 -26.06 -42.24
C SER A 142 4.21 -25.36 -42.50
N HIS A 143 4.91 -24.90 -41.47
CA HIS A 143 6.21 -24.24 -41.54
C HIS A 143 7.34 -25.26 -41.49
N GLY A 144 8.49 -24.95 -42.07
CA GLY A 144 9.64 -25.82 -42.25
C GLY A 144 10.38 -26.24 -40.96
N LEU A 145 9.66 -26.78 -39.99
CA LEU A 145 10.23 -27.30 -38.74
C LEU A 145 11.04 -28.57 -39.01
N LYS A 146 12.19 -28.71 -38.33
CA LYS A 146 13.09 -29.87 -38.47
C LYS A 146 12.60 -31.11 -37.73
N GLY A 147 11.71 -30.97 -36.80
CA GLY A 147 11.14 -32.09 -36.04
C GLY A 147 10.12 -31.60 -35.01
N VAL A 148 9.05 -32.38 -34.88
CA VAL A 148 7.98 -32.11 -33.93
C VAL A 148 7.76 -33.36 -33.08
N GLU A 149 7.79 -33.21 -31.75
CA GLU A 149 7.50 -34.25 -30.79
C GLU A 149 6.29 -33.84 -29.93
N LEU A 150 5.23 -34.65 -29.96
CA LEU A 150 4.06 -34.45 -29.09
C LEU A 150 4.24 -35.24 -27.79
N ARG A 151 4.03 -34.60 -26.67
CA ARG A 151 4.09 -35.23 -25.35
C ARG A 151 2.82 -34.92 -24.56
N ALA A 152 2.25 -35.98 -24.00
CA ALA A 152 1.15 -35.80 -23.00
C ALA A 152 1.76 -35.40 -21.68
N ASP A 153 1.24 -34.31 -21.09
CA ASP A 153 1.59 -33.84 -19.75
C ASP A 153 0.32 -33.57 -18.95
N PRO A 154 0.07 -34.32 -17.85
CA PRO A 154 -1.08 -34.11 -16.99
C PRO A 154 -1.11 -32.74 -16.29
N HIS A 155 0.01 -31.99 -16.26
CA HIS A 155 0.06 -30.66 -15.69
C HIS A 155 -0.37 -29.56 -16.67
N VAL A 156 -0.61 -29.91 -17.92
CA VAL A 156 -1.17 -29.00 -18.92
C VAL A 156 -2.70 -29.21 -18.95
N SER A 157 -3.43 -28.16 -18.65
CA SER A 157 -4.91 -28.20 -18.72
C SER A 157 -5.41 -28.29 -20.16
N PRO A 158 -6.59 -28.89 -20.41
CA PRO A 158 -7.21 -28.91 -21.74
C PRO A 158 -7.30 -27.51 -22.37
N GLY A 159 -7.08 -27.45 -23.70
CA GLY A 159 -7.12 -26.21 -24.46
C GLY A 159 -5.81 -25.39 -24.47
N GLY A 160 -4.87 -25.72 -23.58
CA GLY A 160 -3.55 -25.08 -23.51
C GLY A 160 -2.43 -25.92 -24.12
N CYS A 161 -1.28 -25.32 -24.41
CA CYS A 161 -0.06 -26.04 -24.77
C CYS A 161 1.19 -25.33 -24.24
N PHE A 162 2.26 -26.11 -24.09
CA PHE A 162 3.59 -25.58 -23.78
C PHE A 162 4.56 -26.09 -24.85
N ILE A 163 5.31 -25.20 -25.48
CA ILE A 163 6.22 -25.53 -26.57
C ILE A 163 7.64 -25.24 -26.12
N GLU A 164 8.49 -26.25 -26.17
CA GLU A 164 9.94 -26.16 -25.93
C GLU A 164 10.66 -26.16 -27.26
N THR A 165 11.57 -25.22 -27.48
CA THR A 165 12.44 -25.12 -28.65
C THR A 165 13.91 -25.16 -28.23
N GLU A 166 14.84 -25.23 -29.18
CA GLU A 166 16.28 -25.16 -28.91
C GLU A 166 16.69 -23.76 -28.33
N PHE A 167 15.92 -22.73 -28.57
CA PHE A 167 16.24 -21.35 -28.20
C PHE A 167 15.42 -20.79 -27.04
N GLY A 168 14.44 -21.54 -26.56
CA GLY A 168 13.55 -21.09 -25.47
C GLY A 168 12.26 -21.90 -25.42
N HIS A 169 11.25 -21.28 -24.82
CA HIS A 169 9.92 -21.90 -24.70
C HIS A 169 8.81 -20.87 -24.97
N ILE A 170 7.67 -21.38 -25.39
CA ILE A 170 6.42 -20.63 -25.56
C ILE A 170 5.41 -21.23 -24.59
N ASP A 171 5.02 -20.48 -23.59
CA ASP A 171 3.95 -20.87 -22.67
C ASP A 171 2.63 -20.35 -23.20
N ALA A 172 1.79 -21.25 -23.69
CA ALA A 172 0.44 -20.99 -24.14
C ALA A 172 -0.57 -21.80 -23.31
N ARG A 173 -0.21 -22.17 -22.09
CA ARG A 173 -1.14 -22.74 -21.11
C ARG A 173 -2.16 -21.69 -20.68
N VAL A 174 -3.36 -22.16 -20.39
CA VAL A 174 -4.46 -21.30 -19.93
C VAL A 174 -4.10 -20.59 -18.63
N GLU A 175 -3.44 -21.30 -17.73
CA GLU A 175 -2.97 -20.77 -16.46
C GLU A 175 -1.97 -19.62 -16.66
N GLY A 176 -0.98 -19.80 -17.52
CA GLY A 176 0.02 -18.75 -17.82
C GLY A 176 -0.58 -17.51 -18.47
N GLN A 177 -1.57 -17.69 -19.35
CA GLN A 177 -2.28 -16.56 -19.96
C GLN A 177 -3.12 -15.79 -18.93
N LEU A 178 -3.80 -16.48 -18.01
CA LEU A 178 -4.56 -15.87 -16.93
C LEU A 178 -3.65 -15.14 -15.92
N GLU A 179 -2.50 -15.72 -15.58
CA GLU A 179 -1.50 -15.07 -14.74
C GLU A 179 -0.95 -13.78 -15.39
N ALA A 180 -0.68 -13.81 -16.69
CA ALA A 180 -0.24 -12.61 -17.41
C ALA A 180 -1.29 -11.51 -17.43
N ILE A 181 -2.58 -11.85 -17.55
CA ILE A 181 -3.70 -10.90 -17.45
C ILE A 181 -3.79 -10.33 -16.03
N GLU A 182 -3.72 -11.18 -15.02
CA GLU A 182 -3.76 -10.76 -13.61
C GLU A 182 -2.62 -9.79 -13.28
N GLU A 183 -1.39 -10.10 -13.70
CA GLU A 183 -0.24 -9.21 -13.53
C GLU A 183 -0.41 -7.88 -14.27
N GLY A 184 -0.98 -7.91 -15.48
CA GLY A 184 -1.30 -6.71 -16.24
C GLY A 184 -2.27 -5.80 -15.48
N MET A 185 -3.36 -6.36 -14.97
CA MET A 185 -4.36 -5.64 -14.19
C MET A 185 -3.79 -5.05 -12.88
N ARG A 186 -2.88 -5.78 -12.20
CA ARG A 186 -2.21 -5.29 -10.99
C ARG A 186 -1.26 -4.11 -11.24
N ARG A 187 -0.75 -3.95 -12.46
CA ARG A 187 0.18 -2.86 -12.82
C ARG A 187 -0.53 -1.57 -13.23
N GLU A 188 -1.77 -1.67 -13.69
CA GLU A 188 -2.57 -0.54 -14.15
C GLU A 188 -3.43 0.08 -13.04
N GLY A 189 -3.63 -0.57 -11.91
CA GLY A 189 -4.32 -0.09 -10.72
C GLY A 189 -3.36 0.49 -9.68
#